data_3d843cc081769e3d1995868bff3d89f8
#
_entry.id   3d843cc081769e3d1995868bff3d89f8
#
_cell.length_a   1.000
_cell.length_b   1.000
_cell.length_c   1.000
_cell.angle_alpha   90.00
_cell.angle_beta   90.00
_cell.angle_gamma   90.00
#
_symmetry.space_group_name_H-M   'P 1'
#
loop_
_entity.id
_entity.type
_entity.pdbx_description
1 polymer ?
#
loop_
_entity_poly.entity_id
_entity_poly.type
_entity_poly.pdbx_seq_one_letter_code
_entity_poly.pdbx_strand_id
1 'polypeptide(L)'
;MISTTLFSLLATTTLLSAGQIQAAPTEVEKQTTDAAVVFTEKSNPLVITAVPDFHFGSHEIDRSADKDLAAVESGSHIGTANTLATSNVVSIQDDRSQAKLDGWDLQVAQTDFANAGTTDASDADASDVLTGVNIWFKTPNVTIDGANKGDAALPTTSDQTVQVNDQASTFMKGGATSFGSVAATLGTAPTSGTDSDAIFLHVPKTVNPTDKAHYQSDITWTLIASPNS
;
A
#
# COMPACT_ATOMS: atom_id res chain seq x y z
N MET A 1 53.73 0.06 39.12
CA MET A 1 54.74 -0.57 38.24
C MET A 1 54.68 0.17 36.92
N ILE A 2 55.70 1.00 36.65
CA ILE A 2 55.82 1.80 35.46
C ILE A 2 56.68 1.01 34.47
N SER A 3 56.10 0.60 33.34
CA SER A 3 56.84 -0.14 32.29
C SER A 3 57.26 0.87 31.23
N THR A 4 58.56 1.13 31.17
CA THR A 4 59.22 1.98 30.19
C THR A 4 59.67 1.10 29.02
N THR A 5 59.04 1.21 27.86
CA THR A 5 59.52 0.55 26.62
C THR A 5 60.44 1.51 25.87
N LEU A 6 61.70 1.12 25.76
CA LEU A 6 62.73 1.81 24.98
C LEU A 6 62.56 1.48 23.50
N PHE A 7 62.35 2.49 22.65
CA PHE A 7 62.43 2.31 21.20
C PHE A 7 63.85 2.57 20.70
N SER A 8 64.42 1.57 20.09
CA SER A 8 65.73 1.61 19.42
C SER A 8 65.58 2.27 18.05
N LEU A 9 66.28 3.39 17.83
CA LEU A 9 66.34 4.11 16.57
C LEU A 9 67.43 3.51 15.68
N LEU A 10 67.04 2.85 14.59
CA LEU A 10 67.99 2.41 13.55
C LEU A 10 68.00 3.45 12.42
N ALA A 11 69.08 4.21 12.35
CA ALA A 11 69.29 5.18 11.28
C ALA A 11 69.92 4.50 10.06
N THR A 12 69.21 4.38 8.96
CA THR A 12 69.74 4.08 7.64
C THR A 12 69.74 5.34 6.77
N THR A 13 70.92 5.88 6.51
CA THR A 13 71.12 6.99 5.58
C THR A 13 71.14 6.48 4.16
N THR A 14 70.19 6.86 3.29
CA THR A 14 70.32 6.84 1.82
C THR A 14 70.14 8.24 1.27
N LEU A 15 71.08 8.62 0.41
CA LEU A 15 71.22 9.94 -0.18
C LEU A 15 70.24 10.15 -1.36
N LEU A 16 69.75 11.37 -1.42
CA LEU A 16 69.42 12.24 -2.54
C LEU A 16 68.40 11.85 -3.60
N SER A 17 67.28 12.56 -3.52
CA SER A 17 66.86 13.43 -4.59
C SER A 17 66.07 14.59 -3.97
N ALA A 18 66.38 15.85 -4.37
CA ALA A 18 65.75 17.06 -3.86
C ALA A 18 64.33 17.17 -4.45
N GLY A 19 63.41 16.40 -3.91
CA GLY A 19 61.98 16.62 -3.96
C GLY A 19 61.59 17.37 -2.71
N GLN A 20 60.85 18.45 -2.79
CA GLN A 20 60.27 19.13 -1.64
C GLN A 20 59.44 18.13 -0.85
N ILE A 21 59.91 17.75 0.28
CA ILE A 21 59.13 16.97 1.25
C ILE A 21 58.17 17.95 1.87
N GLN A 22 56.97 18.01 1.32
CA GLN A 22 55.86 18.66 1.98
C GLN A 22 55.54 17.83 3.23
N ALA A 23 55.89 18.33 4.38
CA ALA A 23 55.55 17.69 5.63
C ALA A 23 54.04 17.50 5.70
N ALA A 24 53.60 16.27 5.94
CA ALA A 24 52.17 16.03 6.17
C ALA A 24 51.71 16.90 7.37
N PRO A 25 50.50 17.47 7.30
CA PRO A 25 50.01 18.27 8.42
C PRO A 25 49.99 17.40 9.67
N THR A 26 50.65 17.91 10.70
CA THR A 26 50.67 17.26 12.03
C THR A 26 49.38 17.65 12.73
N GLU A 27 48.58 16.66 13.09
CA GLU A 27 47.40 16.91 13.95
C GLU A 27 47.89 17.37 15.31
N VAL A 28 47.55 18.62 15.67
CA VAL A 28 48.04 19.28 16.89
C VAL A 28 47.23 18.86 18.11
N GLU A 29 45.89 18.68 17.92
CA GLU A 29 45.00 18.26 19.00
C GLU A 29 43.76 17.61 18.40
N LYS A 30 43.27 16.57 19.07
CA LYS A 30 42.00 15.93 18.77
C LYS A 30 41.17 15.84 20.03
N GLN A 31 39.97 16.44 19.98
CA GLN A 31 39.00 16.33 21.06
C GLN A 31 37.78 15.55 20.58
N THR A 32 37.27 14.70 21.43
CA THR A 32 36.08 13.89 21.16
C THR A 32 34.98 14.31 22.11
N THR A 33 33.79 14.56 21.55
CA THR A 33 32.58 14.82 22.34
C THR A 33 31.57 13.70 22.09
N ASP A 34 30.80 13.36 23.09
CA ASP A 34 29.74 12.36 22.99
C ASP A 34 28.42 13.05 22.62
N ALA A 35 27.65 12.40 21.74
CA ALA A 35 26.26 12.74 21.44
C ALA A 35 25.40 11.49 21.63
N ALA A 36 24.28 11.64 22.30
CA ALA A 36 23.36 10.54 22.56
C ALA A 36 21.93 10.90 22.18
N VAL A 37 21.19 9.94 21.64
CA VAL A 37 19.75 10.06 21.34
C VAL A 37 19.07 8.73 21.67
N VAL A 38 17.84 8.80 22.16
CA VAL A 38 16.99 7.63 22.40
C VAL A 38 15.73 7.76 21.55
N PHE A 39 15.42 6.70 20.79
CA PHE A 39 14.19 6.60 20.02
C PHE A 39 13.21 5.69 20.74
N THR A 40 11.94 6.08 20.75
CA THR A 40 10.84 5.26 21.28
C THR A 40 9.83 5.00 20.18
N GLU A 41 9.27 3.79 20.17
CA GLU A 41 8.25 3.38 19.19
C GLU A 41 6.92 4.08 19.47
N LYS A 42 6.15 4.39 18.43
CA LYS A 42 4.78 4.89 18.54
C LYS A 42 3.83 3.82 19.13
N SER A 43 2.71 4.24 19.70
CA SER A 43 1.70 3.31 20.25
C SER A 43 1.04 2.44 19.16
N ASN A 44 0.84 2.97 17.97
CA ASN A 44 0.33 2.26 16.80
C ASN A 44 1.34 2.42 15.65
N PRO A 45 2.39 1.59 15.63
CA PRO A 45 3.47 1.78 14.68
C PRO A 45 3.18 1.20 13.29
N LEU A 46 2.13 0.37 13.12
CA LEU A 46 1.70 -0.21 11.85
C LEU A 46 0.21 0.08 11.66
N VAL A 47 -0.15 0.91 10.66
CA VAL A 47 -1.53 1.37 10.44
C VAL A 47 -1.84 1.52 8.95
N ILE A 48 -3.12 1.33 8.60
CA ILE A 48 -3.67 1.76 7.31
C ILE A 48 -3.94 3.26 7.41
N THR A 49 -3.42 4.04 6.46
CA THR A 49 -3.54 5.51 6.45
C THR A 49 -4.53 6.01 5.40
N ALA A 50 -4.78 5.22 4.36
CA ALA A 50 -5.83 5.50 3.38
C ALA A 50 -6.37 4.21 2.78
N VAL A 51 -7.66 4.21 2.48
CA VAL A 51 -8.35 3.17 1.70
C VAL A 51 -9.22 3.85 0.65
N PRO A 52 -9.45 3.23 -0.51
CA PRO A 52 -10.26 3.78 -1.57
C PRO A 52 -11.75 3.53 -1.35
N ASP A 53 -12.56 4.46 -1.88
CA ASP A 53 -13.99 4.26 -2.17
C ASP A 53 -14.15 4.01 -3.67
N PHE A 54 -15.08 3.14 -4.05
CA PHE A 54 -15.33 2.79 -5.45
C PHE A 54 -16.77 3.03 -5.84
N HIS A 55 -16.97 3.63 -7.01
CA HIS A 55 -18.27 3.86 -7.63
C HIS A 55 -18.24 3.35 -9.06
N PHE A 56 -19.26 2.63 -9.47
CA PHE A 56 -19.31 2.01 -10.79
C PHE A 56 -20.41 2.62 -11.70
N GLY A 57 -21.09 3.65 -11.23
CA GLY A 57 -22.09 4.36 -12.02
C GLY A 57 -23.43 3.63 -12.16
N SER A 58 -24.17 3.98 -13.20
CA SER A 58 -25.49 3.40 -13.52
C SER A 58 -25.41 2.71 -14.87
N HIS A 59 -25.91 1.48 -14.93
CA HIS A 59 -25.83 0.63 -16.12
C HIS A 59 -27.20 0.02 -16.43
N GLU A 60 -27.44 -0.22 -17.72
CA GLU A 60 -28.61 -0.99 -18.17
C GLU A 60 -28.42 -2.47 -17.83
N ILE A 61 -29.53 -3.14 -17.50
CA ILE A 61 -29.55 -4.59 -17.26
C ILE A 61 -29.31 -5.30 -18.58
N ASP A 62 -28.14 -5.92 -18.75
CA ASP A 62 -27.75 -6.66 -19.94
C ASP A 62 -27.19 -8.03 -19.53
N ARG A 63 -27.86 -9.10 -19.95
CA ARG A 63 -27.50 -10.50 -19.67
C ARG A 63 -26.93 -11.21 -20.90
N SER A 64 -26.54 -10.48 -21.93
CA SER A 64 -25.98 -11.08 -23.15
C SER A 64 -24.59 -11.70 -22.93
N ALA A 65 -23.80 -11.09 -22.04
CA ALA A 65 -22.45 -11.54 -21.67
C ALA A 65 -22.10 -11.05 -20.26
N ASP A 66 -21.04 -11.62 -19.67
CA ASP A 66 -20.41 -11.06 -18.47
C ASP A 66 -19.87 -9.65 -18.78
N LYS A 67 -19.89 -8.75 -17.79
CA LYS A 67 -19.47 -7.36 -17.94
C LYS A 67 -18.39 -7.02 -16.92
N ASP A 68 -17.41 -6.24 -17.37
CA ASP A 68 -16.46 -5.55 -16.52
C ASP A 68 -16.75 -4.05 -16.60
N LEU A 69 -17.29 -3.51 -15.51
CA LEU A 69 -17.69 -2.12 -15.40
C LEU A 69 -16.57 -1.35 -14.70
N ALA A 70 -15.95 -0.39 -15.38
CA ALA A 70 -14.89 0.42 -14.80
C ALA A 70 -15.42 1.37 -13.72
N ALA A 71 -14.61 1.62 -12.69
CA ALA A 71 -14.96 2.62 -11.69
C ALA A 71 -14.95 4.02 -12.29
N VAL A 72 -15.96 4.83 -11.90
CA VAL A 72 -16.20 6.20 -12.39
C VAL A 72 -15.76 7.24 -11.35
N GLU A 73 -15.69 8.52 -11.77
CA GLU A 73 -15.20 9.63 -10.94
C GLU A 73 -15.85 9.72 -9.57
N SER A 74 -17.15 9.57 -9.50
CA SER A 74 -17.87 9.73 -8.24
C SER A 74 -19.24 9.06 -8.28
N GLY A 75 -19.80 8.82 -7.11
CA GLY A 75 -21.13 8.28 -6.92
C GLY A 75 -21.68 8.65 -5.56
N SER A 76 -22.86 8.14 -5.25
CA SER A 76 -23.48 8.32 -3.94
C SER A 76 -23.83 6.96 -3.35
N HIS A 77 -23.60 6.82 -2.05
CA HIS A 77 -24.13 5.72 -1.26
C HIS A 77 -25.53 6.08 -0.78
N ILE A 78 -26.47 5.14 -0.85
CA ILE A 78 -27.81 5.33 -0.30
C ILE A 78 -27.68 5.61 1.21
N GLY A 79 -28.43 6.60 1.68
CA GLY A 79 -28.37 7.07 3.05
C GLY A 79 -27.28 8.10 3.36
N THR A 80 -26.45 8.50 2.37
CA THR A 80 -25.52 9.61 2.49
C THR A 80 -25.99 10.83 1.72
N ALA A 81 -25.77 12.02 2.29
CA ALA A 81 -26.23 13.28 1.69
C ALA A 81 -25.29 13.79 0.57
N ASN A 82 -24.10 13.23 0.43
CA ASN A 82 -23.05 13.75 -0.43
C ASN A 82 -22.61 12.73 -1.48
N THR A 83 -22.28 13.23 -2.67
CA THR A 83 -21.55 12.48 -3.68
C THR A 83 -20.10 12.29 -3.21
N LEU A 84 -19.62 11.07 -3.23
CA LEU A 84 -18.24 10.71 -2.88
C LEU A 84 -17.42 10.52 -4.15
N ALA A 85 -16.19 11.03 -4.15
CA ALA A 85 -15.26 10.80 -5.24
C ALA A 85 -14.63 9.41 -5.11
N THR A 86 -14.47 8.72 -6.23
CA THR A 86 -13.68 7.48 -6.25
C THR A 86 -12.22 7.82 -5.93
N SER A 87 -11.71 7.19 -4.88
CA SER A 87 -10.28 7.19 -4.56
C SER A 87 -9.60 6.00 -5.22
N ASN A 88 -8.34 6.15 -5.59
CA ASN A 88 -7.54 5.08 -6.20
C ASN A 88 -6.26 4.77 -5.40
N VAL A 89 -6.19 5.16 -4.12
CA VAL A 89 -4.99 4.98 -3.30
C VAL A 89 -5.30 4.16 -2.05
N VAL A 90 -4.47 3.13 -1.83
CA VAL A 90 -4.39 2.40 -0.56
C VAL A 90 -3.02 2.68 0.03
N SER A 91 -2.95 3.12 1.28
CA SER A 91 -1.65 3.38 1.91
C SER A 91 -1.57 2.88 3.35
N ILE A 92 -0.36 2.49 3.73
CA ILE A 92 0.01 2.07 5.07
C ILE A 92 1.17 2.91 5.58
N GLN A 93 1.31 2.99 6.90
CA GLN A 93 2.48 3.52 7.60
C GLN A 93 3.02 2.44 8.52
N ASP A 94 4.30 2.10 8.37
CA ASP A 94 5.04 1.17 9.22
C ASP A 94 6.21 1.88 9.90
N ASP A 95 5.99 2.28 11.15
CA ASP A 95 6.99 2.93 12.01
C ASP A 95 7.52 1.98 13.10
N ARG A 96 7.39 0.66 12.90
CA ARG A 96 7.92 -0.32 13.85
C ARG A 96 9.43 -0.21 13.96
N SER A 97 9.97 -0.55 15.14
CA SER A 97 11.42 -0.63 15.33
C SER A 97 12.03 -1.72 14.46
N GLN A 98 13.31 -1.56 14.09
CA GLN A 98 14.02 -2.50 13.22
C GLN A 98 13.94 -3.96 13.69
N ALA A 99 13.89 -4.20 15.00
CA ALA A 99 13.75 -5.53 15.57
C ALA A 99 12.37 -6.19 15.32
N LYS A 100 11.39 -5.44 14.81
CA LYS A 100 10.02 -5.89 14.53
C LYS A 100 9.64 -5.79 13.05
N LEU A 101 10.59 -5.44 12.18
CA LEU A 101 10.37 -5.29 10.73
C LEU A 101 10.44 -6.65 10.03
N ASP A 102 9.44 -7.51 10.26
CA ASP A 102 9.35 -8.83 9.60
C ASP A 102 8.40 -8.83 8.40
N GLY A 103 7.88 -7.65 8.08
CA GLY A 103 6.92 -7.46 7.02
C GLY A 103 5.47 -7.35 7.49
N TRP A 104 4.58 -7.30 6.52
CA TRP A 104 3.14 -7.16 6.71
C TRP A 104 2.39 -7.71 5.50
N ASP A 105 1.12 -8.01 5.70
CA ASP A 105 0.18 -8.46 4.69
C ASP A 105 -1.07 -7.58 4.76
N LEU A 106 -1.36 -6.85 3.68
CA LEU A 106 -2.58 -6.08 3.53
C LEU A 106 -3.59 -6.92 2.75
N GLN A 107 -4.67 -7.30 3.40
CA GLN A 107 -5.73 -8.12 2.85
C GLN A 107 -6.98 -7.28 2.57
N VAL A 108 -7.78 -7.74 1.62
CA VAL A 108 -9.05 -7.13 1.25
C VAL A 108 -10.12 -8.20 1.09
N ALA A 109 -11.34 -7.87 1.52
CA ALA A 109 -12.55 -8.66 1.32
C ALA A 109 -13.72 -7.74 1.02
N GLN A 110 -14.77 -8.26 0.40
CA GLN A 110 -16.04 -7.57 0.20
C GLN A 110 -17.21 -8.43 0.68
N THR A 111 -18.31 -7.79 1.07
CA THR A 111 -19.60 -8.48 1.20
C THR A 111 -20.25 -8.63 -0.17
N ASP A 112 -21.29 -9.46 -0.28
CA ASP A 112 -22.13 -9.44 -1.47
C ASP A 112 -22.72 -8.04 -1.69
N PHE A 113 -22.96 -7.67 -2.95
CA PHE A 113 -23.67 -6.46 -3.29
C PHE A 113 -25.15 -6.63 -2.99
N ALA A 114 -25.63 -5.99 -1.92
CA ALA A 114 -27.02 -6.05 -1.46
C ALA A 114 -27.79 -4.80 -1.92
N ASN A 115 -29.08 -4.97 -2.17
CA ASN A 115 -29.99 -3.89 -2.54
C ASN A 115 -30.16 -2.91 -1.36
N ALA A 116 -29.65 -1.71 -1.54
CA ALA A 116 -29.69 -0.60 -0.57
C ALA A 116 -30.88 0.36 -0.79
N GLY A 117 -31.76 0.05 -1.75
CA GLY A 117 -32.93 0.88 -2.09
C GLY A 117 -32.80 1.58 -3.44
N THR A 118 -33.80 2.36 -3.82
CA THR A 118 -33.85 3.09 -5.09
C THR A 118 -33.45 4.55 -4.95
N THR A 119 -33.86 5.22 -3.85
CA THR A 119 -33.60 6.65 -3.59
C THR A 119 -33.07 6.91 -2.21
N ASP A 120 -33.51 6.11 -1.24
CA ASP A 120 -33.08 6.15 0.15
C ASP A 120 -33.12 4.72 0.75
N ALA A 121 -32.61 4.57 1.97
CA ALA A 121 -32.54 3.27 2.62
C ALA A 121 -33.90 2.69 3.05
N SER A 122 -35.02 3.42 2.84
CA SER A 122 -36.36 2.99 3.30
C SER A 122 -36.96 1.88 2.45
N ASP A 123 -36.53 1.75 1.19
CA ASP A 123 -36.95 0.71 0.25
C ASP A 123 -35.87 -0.37 -0.02
N ALA A 124 -34.86 -0.43 0.86
CA ALA A 124 -33.81 -1.42 0.77
C ALA A 124 -34.34 -2.84 1.06
N ASP A 125 -33.82 -3.81 0.33
CA ASP A 125 -34.02 -5.25 0.58
C ASP A 125 -32.69 -5.98 0.67
N ALA A 126 -32.20 -6.17 1.87
CA ALA A 126 -30.93 -6.84 2.12
C ALA A 126 -30.93 -8.32 1.70
N SER A 127 -32.07 -8.92 1.40
CA SER A 127 -32.15 -10.30 0.85
C SER A 127 -31.99 -10.36 -0.67
N ASP A 128 -32.14 -9.21 -1.36
CA ASP A 128 -31.85 -9.08 -2.78
C ASP A 128 -30.35 -8.79 -2.97
N VAL A 129 -29.59 -9.84 -3.24
CA VAL A 129 -28.15 -9.79 -3.39
C VAL A 129 -27.68 -10.22 -4.77
N LEU A 130 -26.62 -9.60 -5.26
CA LEU A 130 -25.98 -9.93 -6.52
C LEU A 130 -24.83 -10.90 -6.28
N THR A 131 -25.16 -12.20 -6.23
CA THR A 131 -24.16 -13.25 -5.99
C THR A 131 -23.14 -13.35 -7.13
N GLY A 132 -21.86 -13.35 -6.80
CA GLY A 132 -20.77 -13.50 -7.74
C GLY A 132 -20.35 -12.21 -8.44
N VAL A 133 -20.92 -11.06 -8.03
CA VAL A 133 -20.43 -9.73 -8.44
C VAL A 133 -19.23 -9.37 -7.56
N ASN A 134 -18.08 -9.16 -8.19
CA ASN A 134 -16.81 -8.95 -7.50
C ASN A 134 -16.05 -7.75 -8.04
N ILE A 135 -15.33 -7.06 -7.16
CA ILE A 135 -14.38 -6.03 -7.57
C ILE A 135 -13.08 -6.69 -8.03
N TRP A 136 -12.55 -6.21 -9.14
CA TRP A 136 -11.30 -6.68 -9.72
C TRP A 136 -10.29 -5.54 -9.85
N PHE A 137 -9.07 -5.77 -9.42
CA PHE A 137 -7.94 -4.86 -9.62
C PHE A 137 -7.01 -5.42 -10.70
N LYS A 138 -6.84 -4.70 -11.81
CA LYS A 138 -5.89 -5.07 -12.86
C LYS A 138 -4.47 -4.73 -12.40
N THR A 139 -3.72 -5.72 -11.94
CA THR A 139 -2.40 -5.55 -11.34
C THR A 139 -1.34 -4.89 -12.23
N PRO A 140 -1.34 -5.03 -13.58
CA PRO A 140 -0.39 -4.31 -14.43
C PRO A 140 -0.51 -2.78 -14.35
N ASN A 141 -1.68 -2.28 -13.95
CA ASN A 141 -1.98 -0.86 -13.83
C ASN A 141 -1.92 -0.36 -12.38
N VAL A 142 -1.39 -1.18 -11.45
CA VAL A 142 -1.20 -0.78 -10.04
C VAL A 142 0.27 -0.51 -9.80
N THR A 143 0.59 0.66 -9.28
CA THR A 143 1.95 1.04 -8.90
C THR A 143 2.09 1.05 -7.39
N ILE A 144 3.25 0.63 -6.88
CA ILE A 144 3.58 0.69 -5.45
C ILE A 144 4.68 1.72 -5.28
N ASP A 145 4.44 2.71 -4.43
CA ASP A 145 5.32 3.84 -4.16
C ASP A 145 5.64 3.94 -2.66
N GLY A 146 6.67 4.72 -2.35
CA GLY A 146 7.15 4.97 -1.01
C GLY A 146 8.67 4.98 -0.97
N ALA A 147 9.26 5.87 -0.15
CA ALA A 147 10.72 6.01 -0.06
C ALA A 147 11.41 4.69 0.35
N ASN A 148 10.74 3.90 1.18
CA ASN A 148 11.23 2.63 1.70
C ASN A 148 10.25 1.49 1.36
N LYS A 149 9.67 1.50 0.15
CA LYS A 149 8.77 0.41 -0.28
C LYS A 149 9.46 -0.96 -0.30
N GLY A 150 10.80 -0.96 -0.44
CA GLY A 150 11.62 -2.16 -0.37
C GLY A 150 11.14 -3.25 -1.32
N ASP A 151 10.74 -4.37 -0.75
CA ASP A 151 10.21 -5.55 -1.42
C ASP A 151 8.67 -5.61 -1.45
N ALA A 152 7.97 -4.49 -1.15
CA ALA A 152 6.51 -4.45 -1.24
C ALA A 152 6.04 -4.74 -2.67
N ALA A 153 5.14 -5.69 -2.80
CA ALA A 153 4.65 -6.19 -4.08
C ALA A 153 3.18 -6.60 -4.00
N LEU A 154 2.52 -6.55 -5.16
CA LEU A 154 1.24 -7.22 -5.36
C LEU A 154 1.46 -8.71 -5.57
N PRO A 155 0.50 -9.57 -5.17
CA PRO A 155 0.56 -10.99 -5.50
C PRO A 155 0.61 -11.16 -7.02
N THR A 156 1.47 -12.07 -7.48
CA THR A 156 1.44 -12.53 -8.88
C THR A 156 0.25 -13.46 -9.06
N THR A 157 -0.75 -13.05 -9.83
CA THR A 157 -1.86 -13.92 -10.25
C THR A 157 -1.64 -14.35 -11.71
N SER A 158 -2.13 -15.53 -12.09
CA SER A 158 -2.05 -16.01 -13.47
C SER A 158 -2.77 -15.08 -14.45
N ASP A 159 -3.82 -14.40 -14.00
CA ASP A 159 -4.68 -13.54 -14.82
C ASP A 159 -4.32 -12.05 -14.68
N GLN A 160 -3.29 -11.74 -13.88
CA GLN A 160 -2.86 -10.36 -13.58
C GLN A 160 -3.99 -9.47 -13.03
N THR A 161 -4.92 -10.09 -12.29
CA THR A 161 -6.00 -9.41 -11.58
C THR A 161 -6.07 -9.90 -10.14
N VAL A 162 -6.38 -9.02 -9.21
CA VAL A 162 -6.75 -9.38 -7.84
C VAL A 162 -8.26 -9.30 -7.74
N GLN A 163 -8.87 -10.44 -7.43
CA GLN A 163 -10.31 -10.53 -7.21
C GLN A 163 -10.62 -10.30 -5.74
N VAL A 164 -11.55 -9.41 -5.46
CA VAL A 164 -12.07 -9.15 -4.11
C VAL A 164 -13.39 -9.87 -3.96
N ASN A 165 -13.52 -10.73 -2.96
CA ASN A 165 -14.72 -11.50 -2.69
C ASN A 165 -14.95 -11.61 -1.16
N ASP A 166 -15.86 -12.47 -0.72
CA ASP A 166 -16.21 -12.71 0.68
C ASP A 166 -15.07 -13.31 1.54
N GLN A 167 -14.02 -13.80 0.90
CA GLN A 167 -12.84 -14.32 1.58
C GLN A 167 -11.70 -13.29 1.52
N ALA A 168 -11.09 -12.99 2.67
CA ALA A 168 -9.95 -12.10 2.71
C ALA A 168 -8.79 -12.64 1.85
N SER A 169 -8.35 -11.86 0.87
CA SER A 169 -7.24 -12.17 -0.02
C SER A 169 -6.15 -11.11 0.09
N THR A 170 -4.89 -11.52 -0.05
CA THR A 170 -3.77 -10.60 -0.03
C THR A 170 -3.85 -9.65 -1.22
N PHE A 171 -3.92 -8.35 -0.93
CA PHE A 171 -3.83 -7.28 -1.92
C PHE A 171 -2.39 -6.81 -2.12
N MET A 172 -1.67 -6.58 -1.02
CA MET A 172 -0.29 -6.09 -1.05
C MET A 172 0.48 -6.71 0.12
N LYS A 173 1.74 -7.05 -0.11
CA LYS A 173 2.61 -7.65 0.90
C LYS A 173 3.96 -6.94 0.90
N GLY A 174 4.49 -6.68 2.06
CA GLY A 174 5.85 -6.16 2.24
C GLY A 174 6.63 -7.02 3.21
N GLY A 175 7.95 -7.10 3.02
CA GLY A 175 8.88 -7.75 3.94
C GLY A 175 9.58 -6.75 4.87
N ALA A 176 10.68 -7.18 5.45
CA ALA A 176 11.45 -6.40 6.43
C ALA A 176 12.05 -5.09 5.86
N THR A 177 12.13 -4.95 4.55
CA THR A 177 12.64 -3.74 3.87
C THR A 177 11.53 -2.75 3.48
N SER A 178 10.26 -3.12 3.70
CA SER A 178 9.09 -2.30 3.36
C SER A 178 8.54 -1.62 4.62
N PHE A 179 9.09 -0.45 4.96
CA PHE A 179 8.75 0.32 6.16
C PHE A 179 8.52 1.81 5.82
N GLY A 180 8.04 2.58 6.81
CA GLY A 180 7.62 3.96 6.57
C GLY A 180 6.30 4.01 5.80
N SER A 181 6.09 5.05 4.98
CA SER A 181 4.90 5.17 4.15
C SER A 181 5.05 4.35 2.88
N VAL A 182 4.12 3.43 2.66
CA VAL A 182 4.00 2.63 1.44
C VAL A 182 2.58 2.77 0.91
N ALA A 183 2.44 3.07 -0.38
CA ALA A 183 1.16 3.26 -1.03
C ALA A 183 1.05 2.45 -2.32
N ALA A 184 -0.13 1.89 -2.57
CA ALA A 184 -0.51 1.34 -3.86
C ALA A 184 -1.48 2.31 -4.54
N THR A 185 -1.14 2.75 -5.75
CA THR A 185 -2.01 3.56 -6.60
C THR A 185 -2.59 2.68 -7.69
N LEU A 186 -3.92 2.56 -7.70
CA LEU A 186 -4.67 1.71 -8.62
C LEU A 186 -5.00 2.52 -9.89
N GLY A 187 -4.08 2.47 -10.86
CA GLY A 187 -4.21 3.15 -12.13
C GLY A 187 -4.29 4.68 -12.02
N THR A 188 -4.94 5.27 -13.01
CA THR A 188 -5.25 6.71 -13.01
C THR A 188 -6.54 6.94 -12.24
N ALA A 189 -6.59 7.96 -11.37
CA ALA A 189 -7.82 8.35 -10.72
C ALA A 189 -8.88 8.71 -11.76
N PRO A 190 -10.11 8.17 -11.68
CA PRO A 190 -11.17 8.52 -12.62
C PRO A 190 -11.49 10.01 -12.55
N THR A 191 -11.78 10.60 -13.70
CA THR A 191 -12.19 11.99 -13.84
C THR A 191 -13.40 12.09 -14.76
N SER A 192 -14.02 13.26 -14.86
CA SER A 192 -15.18 13.46 -15.74
C SER A 192 -14.85 13.05 -17.19
N GLY A 193 -15.53 12.00 -17.65
CA GLY A 193 -15.33 11.42 -18.98
C GLY A 193 -14.13 10.46 -19.14
N THR A 194 -13.49 10.09 -18.03
CA THR A 194 -12.40 9.08 -18.04
C THR A 194 -12.58 8.14 -16.86
N ASP A 195 -12.93 6.89 -17.13
CA ASP A 195 -13.13 5.85 -16.15
C ASP A 195 -11.79 5.25 -15.71
N SER A 196 -11.81 4.47 -14.61
CA SER A 196 -10.62 3.77 -14.12
C SER A 196 -10.11 2.75 -15.14
N ASP A 197 -8.79 2.67 -15.25
CA ASP A 197 -8.10 1.65 -16.04
C ASP A 197 -7.61 0.45 -15.20
N ALA A 198 -7.81 0.51 -13.87
CA ALA A 198 -7.34 -0.51 -12.94
C ALA A 198 -8.42 -1.11 -12.04
N ILE A 199 -9.56 -0.42 -11.84
CA ILE A 199 -10.62 -0.81 -10.90
C ILE A 199 -11.88 -1.15 -11.67
N PHE A 200 -12.36 -2.39 -11.56
CA PHE A 200 -13.51 -2.91 -12.30
C PHE A 200 -14.44 -3.69 -11.38
N LEU A 201 -15.74 -3.61 -11.69
CA LEU A 201 -16.77 -4.49 -11.15
C LEU A 201 -17.07 -5.57 -12.18
N HIS A 202 -16.77 -6.82 -11.85
CA HIS A 202 -17.15 -7.96 -12.66
C HIS A 202 -18.58 -8.36 -12.36
N VAL A 203 -19.45 -8.33 -13.37
CA VAL A 203 -20.88 -8.68 -13.25
C VAL A 203 -21.16 -9.87 -14.17
N PRO A 204 -21.37 -11.08 -13.62
CA PRO A 204 -21.76 -12.24 -14.40
C PRO A 204 -23.11 -12.06 -15.08
N LYS A 205 -23.27 -12.54 -16.30
CA LYS A 205 -24.55 -12.50 -17.05
C LYS A 205 -25.70 -13.24 -16.36
N THR A 206 -25.41 -14.09 -15.40
CA THR A 206 -26.38 -14.86 -14.60
C THR A 206 -27.04 -14.03 -13.51
N VAL A 207 -26.49 -12.86 -13.20
CA VAL A 207 -27.01 -11.95 -12.18
C VAL A 207 -28.33 -11.33 -12.64
N ASN A 208 -29.27 -11.18 -11.71
CA ASN A 208 -30.61 -10.67 -11.99
C ASN A 208 -30.94 -9.46 -11.09
N PRO A 209 -30.40 -8.27 -11.39
CA PRO A 209 -30.65 -7.10 -10.58
C PRO A 209 -32.11 -6.61 -10.68
N THR A 210 -32.64 -6.04 -9.61
CA THR A 210 -33.91 -5.34 -9.59
C THR A 210 -33.79 -4.00 -10.34
N ASP A 211 -34.77 -3.66 -11.19
CA ASP A 211 -34.76 -2.40 -11.93
C ASP A 211 -34.71 -1.19 -11.00
N LYS A 212 -33.80 -0.25 -11.30
CA LYS A 212 -33.55 0.99 -10.55
C LYS A 212 -33.06 0.80 -9.11
N ALA A 213 -32.78 -0.41 -8.66
CA ALA A 213 -32.18 -0.61 -7.35
C ALA A 213 -30.70 -0.19 -7.34
N HIS A 214 -30.27 0.36 -6.22
CA HIS A 214 -28.87 0.61 -5.91
C HIS A 214 -28.32 -0.57 -5.11
N TYR A 215 -27.21 -1.13 -5.55
CA TYR A 215 -26.52 -2.20 -4.85
C TYR A 215 -25.25 -1.68 -4.22
N GLN A 216 -25.01 -2.05 -2.97
CA GLN A 216 -23.84 -1.64 -2.19
C GLN A 216 -23.17 -2.86 -1.56
N SER A 217 -21.87 -2.75 -1.36
CA SER A 217 -21.03 -3.75 -0.70
C SER A 217 -20.08 -3.05 0.25
N ASP A 218 -19.83 -3.66 1.40
CA ASP A 218 -18.80 -3.22 2.33
C ASP A 218 -17.45 -3.84 1.94
N ILE A 219 -16.41 -3.01 1.82
CA ILE A 219 -15.06 -3.44 1.53
C ILE A 219 -14.22 -3.34 2.79
N THR A 220 -13.70 -4.46 3.26
CA THR A 220 -12.89 -4.55 4.48
C THR A 220 -11.42 -4.69 4.14
N TRP A 221 -10.61 -3.76 4.60
CA TRP A 221 -9.15 -3.81 4.52
C TRP A 221 -8.57 -4.24 5.86
N THR A 222 -7.74 -5.28 5.86
CA THR A 222 -7.12 -5.83 7.07
C THR A 222 -5.61 -5.84 6.93
N LEU A 223 -4.92 -5.16 7.85
CA LEU A 223 -3.46 -5.12 7.89
C LEU A 223 -2.95 -6.07 8.97
N ILE A 224 -2.13 -7.03 8.57
CA ILE A 224 -1.58 -8.07 9.42
C ILE A 224 -0.07 -7.89 9.48
N ALA A 225 0.48 -7.76 10.70
CA ALA A 225 1.92 -7.84 10.89
C ALA A 225 2.37 -9.29 10.69
N SER A 226 3.41 -9.49 9.88
CA SER A 226 4.03 -10.82 9.79
C SER A 226 4.67 -11.16 11.13
N PRO A 227 4.42 -12.36 11.70
CA PRO A 227 5.10 -12.78 12.93
C PRO A 227 6.60 -12.98 12.65
N ASN A 228 7.42 -12.70 13.66
CA ASN A 228 8.83 -13.03 13.62
C ASN A 228 9.00 -14.54 13.35
N SER A 229 9.71 -14.87 12.29
CA SER A 229 10.07 -16.25 11.93
C SER A 229 11.35 -16.68 12.63
#